data_489efb5702507b20893ebf875a6dcc82
#
_entry.id   489efb5702507b20893ebf875a6dcc82
#
_cell.length_a   1.000
_cell.length_b   1.000
_cell.length_c   1.000
_cell.angle_alpha   90.00
_cell.angle_beta   90.00
_cell.angle_gamma   90.00
#
_symmetry.space_group_name_H-M   'P 1'
#
loop_
_entity.id
_entity.type
_entity.pdbx_description
1 polymer ?
#
loop_
_entity_poly.entity_id
_entity_poly.type
_entity_poly.pdbx_seq_one_letter_code
_entity_poly.pdbx_strand_id
1 'polypeptide(L)'
;MNPLLIIASALALISIIGIVKRHREIFLTGYFLYGLLVFFAETNEYLSTGENLSLFVGFLWLIQAVLSLPLKAKYDSPTVKKDRIKICICLSLINLTGVLVPDISPAPDVTFYIHLVMTILPLLVVVLLASGKIEMETN
;
A
#
# COMPACT_ATOMS: atom_id res chain seq x y z
N MET A 1 3.03 -9.32 -23.17
CA MET A 1 2.70 -8.53 -21.96
C MET A 1 3.00 -9.40 -20.75
N ASN A 2 3.71 -8.88 -19.75
CA ASN A 2 4.12 -9.66 -18.58
C ASN A 2 2.85 -10.08 -17.78
N PRO A 3 2.61 -11.39 -17.55
CA PRO A 3 1.42 -11.87 -16.83
C PRO A 3 1.30 -11.26 -15.43
N LEU A 4 2.43 -11.05 -14.76
CA LEU A 4 2.48 -10.44 -13.42
C LEU A 4 1.93 -9.01 -13.44
N LEU A 5 2.25 -8.22 -14.47
CA LEU A 5 1.75 -6.87 -14.63
C LEU A 5 0.23 -6.83 -14.86
N ILE A 6 -0.31 -7.80 -15.59
CA ILE A 6 -1.75 -7.89 -15.82
C ILE A 6 -2.48 -8.18 -14.49
N ILE A 7 -1.99 -9.14 -13.72
CA ILE A 7 -2.56 -9.50 -12.42
C ILE A 7 -2.46 -8.31 -11.46
N ALA A 8 -1.29 -7.67 -11.36
CA ALA A 8 -1.08 -6.50 -10.52
C ALA A 8 -2.05 -5.36 -10.87
N SER A 9 -2.21 -5.07 -12.17
CA SER A 9 -3.14 -4.04 -12.66
C SER A 9 -4.61 -4.39 -12.32
N ALA A 10 -5.01 -5.64 -12.45
CA ALA A 10 -6.36 -6.09 -12.11
C ALA A 10 -6.64 -5.93 -10.60
N LEU A 11 -5.69 -6.29 -9.74
CA LEU A 11 -5.82 -6.14 -8.28
C LEU A 11 -5.84 -4.67 -7.85
N ALA A 12 -5.01 -3.84 -8.46
CA ALA A 12 -5.04 -2.39 -8.26
C ALA A 12 -6.40 -1.80 -8.67
N LEU A 13 -6.97 -2.25 -9.79
CA LEU A 13 -8.28 -1.82 -10.26
C LEU A 13 -9.40 -2.22 -9.28
N ILE A 14 -9.36 -3.42 -8.71
CA ILE A 14 -10.30 -3.86 -7.67
C ILE A 14 -10.24 -2.90 -6.47
N SER A 15 -9.04 -2.53 -6.03
CA SER A 15 -8.86 -1.57 -4.93
C SER A 15 -9.44 -0.19 -5.27
N ILE A 16 -9.19 0.31 -6.48
CA ILE A 16 -9.73 1.60 -6.96
C ILE A 16 -11.27 1.55 -6.99
N ILE A 17 -11.86 0.47 -7.50
CA ILE A 17 -13.32 0.28 -7.51
C ILE A 17 -13.86 0.30 -6.07
N GLY A 18 -13.17 -0.32 -5.12
CA GLY A 18 -13.52 -0.28 -3.70
C GLY A 18 -13.56 1.13 -3.15
N ILE A 19 -12.57 1.98 -3.49
CA ILE A 19 -12.53 3.40 -3.09
C ILE A 19 -13.70 4.17 -3.72
N VAL A 20 -13.88 4.07 -5.04
CA VAL A 20 -14.92 4.80 -5.78
C VAL A 20 -16.31 4.44 -5.29
N LYS A 21 -16.55 3.17 -5.02
CA LYS A 21 -17.82 2.68 -4.48
C LYS A 21 -17.95 2.82 -2.97
N ARG A 22 -16.97 3.40 -2.28
CA ARG A 22 -16.90 3.51 -0.81
C ARG A 22 -17.08 2.15 -0.11
N HIS A 23 -16.63 1.08 -0.74
CA HIS A 23 -16.78 -0.29 -0.24
C HIS A 23 -15.45 -0.78 0.35
N ARG A 24 -15.33 -0.67 1.68
CA ARG A 24 -14.10 -0.98 2.42
C ARG A 24 -13.58 -2.39 2.16
N GLU A 25 -14.45 -3.41 2.18
CA GLU A 25 -14.02 -4.80 2.02
C GLU A 25 -13.43 -5.06 0.62
N ILE A 26 -14.02 -4.49 -0.43
CA ILE A 26 -13.51 -4.60 -1.79
C ILE A 26 -12.12 -3.94 -1.89
N PHE A 27 -11.97 -2.72 -1.34
CA PHE A 27 -10.69 -2.04 -1.30
C PHE A 27 -9.62 -2.88 -0.60
N LEU A 28 -9.91 -3.35 0.62
CA LEU A 28 -8.96 -4.12 1.41
C LEU A 28 -8.62 -5.47 0.77
N THR A 29 -9.59 -6.14 0.14
CA THR A 29 -9.35 -7.41 -0.56
C THR A 29 -8.37 -7.21 -1.73
N GLY A 30 -8.62 -6.23 -2.59
CA GLY A 30 -7.73 -5.93 -3.71
C GLY A 30 -6.33 -5.57 -3.21
N TYR A 31 -6.24 -4.74 -2.18
CA TYR A 31 -4.98 -4.26 -1.64
C TYR A 31 -4.19 -5.34 -0.89
N PHE A 32 -4.87 -6.22 -0.17
CA PHE A 32 -4.28 -7.42 0.45
C PHE A 32 -3.67 -8.36 -0.59
N LEU A 33 -4.42 -8.71 -1.62
CA LEU A 33 -3.95 -9.59 -2.67
C LEU A 33 -2.81 -8.97 -3.47
N TYR A 34 -2.87 -7.66 -3.74
CA TYR A 34 -1.78 -6.92 -4.36
C TYR A 34 -0.51 -6.98 -3.51
N GLY A 35 -0.62 -6.74 -2.20
CA GLY A 35 0.51 -6.83 -1.28
C GLY A 35 1.15 -8.21 -1.24
N LEU A 36 0.35 -9.28 -1.25
CA LEU A 36 0.87 -10.65 -1.36
C LEU A 36 1.58 -10.91 -2.68
N LEU A 37 1.01 -10.43 -3.80
CA LEU A 37 1.62 -10.59 -5.12
C LEU A 37 3.01 -9.94 -5.15
N VAL A 38 3.14 -8.72 -4.64
CA VAL A 38 4.43 -8.01 -4.61
C VAL A 38 5.39 -8.70 -3.64
N PHE A 39 4.94 -9.13 -2.46
CA PHE A 39 5.78 -9.90 -1.53
C PHE A 39 6.38 -11.14 -2.19
N PHE A 40 5.59 -11.93 -2.92
CA PHE A 40 6.10 -13.11 -3.61
C PHE A 40 7.03 -12.76 -4.78
N ALA A 41 6.76 -11.69 -5.52
CA ALA A 41 7.62 -11.21 -6.58
C ALA A 41 8.99 -10.81 -6.05
N GLU A 42 9.04 -9.97 -5.01
CA GLU A 42 10.26 -9.50 -4.36
C GLU A 42 11.04 -10.66 -3.69
N THR A 43 10.33 -11.61 -3.08
CA THR A 43 10.98 -12.81 -2.52
C THR A 43 11.64 -13.65 -3.61
N ASN A 44 10.98 -13.83 -4.75
CA ASN A 44 11.55 -14.55 -5.89
C ASN A 44 12.76 -13.81 -6.47
N GLU A 45 12.72 -12.48 -6.55
CA GLU A 45 13.86 -11.66 -6.98
C GLU A 45 15.05 -11.84 -6.02
N TYR A 46 14.82 -11.76 -4.71
CA TYR A 46 15.86 -12.03 -3.71
C TYR A 46 16.48 -13.42 -3.86
N LEU A 47 15.65 -14.45 -4.06
CA LEU A 47 16.14 -15.83 -4.22
C LEU A 47 16.97 -16.02 -5.50
N SER A 48 16.72 -15.22 -6.53
CA SER A 48 17.44 -15.30 -7.82
C SER A 48 18.69 -14.42 -7.87
N THR A 49 18.70 -13.27 -7.21
CA THR A 49 19.78 -12.27 -7.28
C THR A 49 20.61 -12.16 -5.99
N GLY A 50 20.03 -12.53 -4.84
CA GLY A 50 20.60 -12.29 -3.51
C GLY A 50 20.50 -10.83 -3.05
N GLU A 51 19.68 -10.00 -3.71
CA GLU A 51 19.58 -8.57 -3.43
C GLU A 51 18.75 -8.28 -2.17
N ASN A 52 19.43 -7.82 -1.12
CA ASN A 52 18.79 -7.54 0.18
C ASN A 52 17.68 -6.47 0.12
N LEU A 53 17.73 -5.57 -0.86
CA LEU A 53 16.70 -4.55 -1.05
C LEU A 53 15.36 -5.20 -1.39
N SER A 54 15.34 -6.17 -2.31
CA SER A 54 14.12 -6.91 -2.67
C SER A 54 13.52 -7.62 -1.46
N LEU A 55 14.36 -8.24 -0.62
CA LEU A 55 13.90 -8.86 0.62
C LEU A 55 13.26 -7.84 1.56
N PHE A 56 13.87 -6.67 1.74
CA PHE A 56 13.35 -5.60 2.59
C PHE A 56 12.01 -5.05 2.06
N VAL A 57 11.93 -4.77 0.77
CA VAL A 57 10.69 -4.31 0.11
C VAL A 57 9.60 -5.37 0.22
N GLY A 58 9.94 -6.63 0.01
CA GLY A 58 9.04 -7.77 0.18
C GLY A 58 8.43 -7.82 1.59
N PHE A 59 9.25 -7.66 2.64
CA PHE A 59 8.76 -7.61 4.02
C PHE A 59 7.81 -6.44 4.28
N LEU A 60 8.09 -5.25 3.75
CA LEU A 60 7.17 -4.11 3.87
C LEU A 60 5.82 -4.42 3.24
N TRP A 61 5.81 -5.06 2.06
CA TRP A 61 4.57 -5.47 1.39
C TRP A 61 3.84 -6.60 2.13
N LEU A 62 4.55 -7.52 2.79
CA LEU A 62 3.92 -8.52 3.65
C LEU A 62 3.22 -7.86 4.85
N ILE A 63 3.87 -6.90 5.52
CA ILE A 63 3.26 -6.13 6.62
C ILE A 63 2.03 -5.39 6.09
N GLN A 64 2.13 -4.76 4.94
CA GLN A 64 1.01 -4.06 4.31
C GLN A 64 -0.15 -5.00 3.99
N ALA A 65 0.12 -6.19 3.47
CA ALA A 65 -0.90 -7.21 3.23
C ALA A 65 -1.60 -7.61 4.54
N VAL A 66 -0.85 -7.91 5.60
CA VAL A 66 -1.42 -8.28 6.91
C VAL A 66 -2.30 -7.15 7.48
N LEU A 67 -1.86 -5.89 7.37
CA LEU A 67 -2.65 -4.73 7.82
C LEU A 67 -3.91 -4.50 6.97
N SER A 68 -3.92 -4.99 5.74
CA SER A 68 -5.02 -4.85 4.78
C SER A 68 -5.96 -6.05 4.78
N LEU A 69 -5.82 -7.00 5.70
CA LEU A 69 -6.75 -8.13 5.81
C LEU A 69 -8.19 -7.62 5.87
N PRO A 70 -9.10 -8.12 5.02
CA PRO A 70 -10.48 -7.65 4.94
C PRO A 70 -11.34 -8.20 6.09
N LEU A 71 -10.92 -7.93 7.32
CA LEU A 71 -11.65 -8.33 8.52
C LEU A 71 -12.91 -7.48 8.68
N LYS A 72 -14.02 -8.13 9.05
CA LYS A 72 -15.27 -7.43 9.39
C LYS A 72 -15.04 -6.57 10.64
N ALA A 73 -15.26 -5.28 10.51
CA ALA A 73 -15.19 -4.35 11.64
C ALA A 73 -16.28 -3.29 11.50
N LYS A 74 -16.82 -2.82 12.63
CA LYS A 74 -17.72 -1.66 12.62
C LYS A 74 -16.92 -0.41 12.24
N TYR A 75 -17.46 0.38 11.31
CA TYR A 75 -16.78 1.54 10.73
C TYR A 75 -16.36 2.61 11.74
N ASP A 76 -17.14 2.80 12.79
CA ASP A 76 -16.96 3.77 13.86
C ASP A 76 -16.04 3.30 14.98
N SER A 77 -15.50 2.06 14.87
CA SER A 77 -14.63 1.54 15.92
C SER A 77 -13.26 2.21 15.94
N PRO A 78 -12.71 2.50 17.14
CA PRO A 78 -11.35 3.03 17.28
C PRO A 78 -10.29 2.13 16.62
N THR A 79 -10.57 0.85 16.49
CA THR A 79 -9.72 -0.13 15.82
C THR A 79 -9.58 0.19 14.34
N VAL A 80 -10.67 0.51 13.64
CA VAL A 80 -10.65 0.85 12.22
C VAL A 80 -9.83 2.11 11.96
N LYS A 81 -9.93 3.13 12.84
CA LYS A 81 -9.10 4.34 12.76
C LYS A 81 -7.62 4.00 12.90
N LYS A 82 -7.25 3.18 13.90
CA LYS A 82 -5.87 2.75 14.13
C LYS A 82 -5.33 1.95 12.95
N ASP A 83 -6.12 1.05 12.37
CA ASP A 83 -5.69 0.25 11.23
C ASP A 83 -5.48 1.10 9.98
N ARG A 84 -6.34 2.11 9.72
CA ARG A 84 -6.12 3.08 8.63
C ARG A 84 -4.81 3.85 8.81
N ILE A 85 -4.52 4.31 10.02
CA ILE A 85 -3.26 5.00 10.33
C ILE A 85 -2.06 4.08 10.03
N LYS A 86 -2.09 2.83 10.48
CA LYS A 86 -1.03 1.84 10.22
C LYS A 86 -0.84 1.58 8.73
N ILE A 87 -1.93 1.38 7.99
CA ILE A 87 -1.91 1.18 6.53
C ILE A 87 -1.26 2.39 5.84
N CYS A 88 -1.65 3.60 6.20
CA CYS A 88 -1.09 4.82 5.62
C CYS A 88 0.40 5.00 5.95
N ILE A 89 0.82 4.69 7.18
CA ILE A 89 2.24 4.74 7.56
C ILE A 89 3.05 3.72 6.74
N CYS A 90 2.58 2.48 6.66
CA CYS A 90 3.26 1.43 5.92
C CYS A 90 3.35 1.78 4.42
N LEU A 91 2.25 2.28 3.83
CA LEU A 91 2.24 2.74 2.44
C LEU A 91 3.25 3.87 2.18
N SER A 92 3.36 4.81 3.11
CA SER A 92 4.36 5.89 3.02
C SER A 92 5.78 5.35 3.10
N LEU A 93 6.06 4.38 3.98
CA LEU A 93 7.38 3.75 4.09
C LEU A 93 7.76 2.99 2.83
N ILE A 94 6.84 2.22 2.25
CA ILE A 94 7.07 1.52 0.97
C ILE A 94 7.43 2.52 -0.14
N ASN A 95 6.67 3.60 -0.26
CA ASN A 95 6.94 4.60 -1.30
C ASN A 95 8.20 5.42 -1.01
N LEU A 96 8.54 5.65 0.26
CA LEU A 96 9.77 6.31 0.65
C LEU A 96 11.01 5.51 0.17
N THR A 97 10.96 4.18 0.19
CA THR A 97 12.05 3.38 -0.38
C THR A 97 12.24 3.66 -1.87
N GLY A 98 11.14 3.82 -2.63
CA GLY A 98 11.20 4.21 -4.03
C GLY A 98 11.78 5.62 -4.27
N VAL A 99 11.62 6.54 -3.30
CA VAL A 99 12.24 7.89 -3.37
C VAL A 99 13.73 7.86 -3.03
N LEU A 100 14.12 7.05 -2.04
CA LEU A 100 15.49 7.04 -1.51
C LEU A 100 16.44 6.14 -2.29
N VAL A 101 15.93 5.18 -3.03
CA VAL A 101 16.72 4.20 -3.77
C VAL A 101 16.62 4.49 -5.26
N PRO A 102 17.68 5.05 -5.88
CA PRO A 102 17.67 5.43 -7.31
C PRO A 102 17.43 4.25 -8.27
N ASP A 103 17.79 3.03 -7.85
CA ASP A 103 17.59 1.82 -8.65
C ASP A 103 16.10 1.44 -8.78
N ILE A 104 15.26 1.85 -7.83
CA ILE A 104 13.80 1.66 -7.89
C ILE A 104 13.15 2.74 -8.75
N SER A 105 13.54 4.00 -8.56
CA SER A 105 13.02 5.11 -9.35
C SER A 105 14.08 6.19 -9.54
N PRO A 106 14.80 6.19 -10.69
CA PRO A 106 15.79 7.22 -10.98
C PRO A 106 15.13 8.61 -11.03
N ALA A 107 15.72 9.56 -10.30
CA ALA A 107 15.25 10.95 -10.32
C ALA A 107 15.91 11.74 -11.47
N PRO A 108 15.24 12.69 -12.11
CA PRO A 108 13.81 13.03 -12.00
C PRO A 108 12.97 12.31 -13.05
N ASP A 109 12.32 11.22 -12.68
CA ASP A 109 11.40 10.48 -13.55
C ASP A 109 9.97 10.56 -13.00
N VAL A 110 8.98 10.28 -13.84
CA VAL A 110 7.55 10.20 -13.45
C VAL A 110 7.36 9.25 -12.28
N THR A 111 8.06 8.11 -12.27
CA THR A 111 8.01 7.11 -11.21
C THR A 111 8.47 7.69 -9.87
N PHE A 112 9.56 8.48 -9.87
CA PHE A 112 10.04 9.18 -8.67
C PHE A 112 8.97 10.11 -8.09
N TYR A 113 8.31 10.92 -8.93
CA TYR A 113 7.25 11.82 -8.47
C TYR A 113 6.02 11.08 -7.95
N ILE A 114 5.67 9.94 -8.55
CA ILE A 114 4.59 9.08 -8.05
C ILE A 114 4.95 8.58 -6.65
N HIS A 115 6.15 8.04 -6.42
CA HIS A 115 6.59 7.60 -5.10
C HIS A 115 6.64 8.75 -4.09
N LEU A 116 7.09 9.94 -4.49
CA LEU A 116 7.12 11.12 -3.64
C LEU A 116 5.71 11.53 -3.19
N VAL A 117 4.76 11.61 -4.11
CA VAL A 117 3.36 11.93 -3.80
C VAL A 117 2.74 10.86 -2.90
N MET A 118 2.98 9.58 -3.22
CA MET A 118 2.47 8.45 -2.43
C MET A 118 3.17 8.28 -1.07
N THR A 119 4.30 8.94 -0.86
CA THR A 119 4.92 9.08 0.47
C THR A 119 4.21 10.15 1.29
N ILE A 120 3.95 11.32 0.70
CA ILE A 120 3.45 12.50 1.41
C ILE A 120 1.94 12.40 1.70
N LEU A 121 1.14 12.00 0.71
CA LEU A 121 -0.33 11.97 0.83
C LEU A 121 -0.83 11.09 1.99
N PRO A 122 -0.38 9.84 2.16
CA PRO A 122 -0.83 9.02 3.28
C PRO A 122 -0.39 9.59 4.64
N LEU A 123 0.79 10.22 4.73
CA LEU A 123 1.22 10.89 5.97
C LEU A 123 0.32 12.09 6.31
N LEU A 124 -0.10 12.86 5.31
CA LEU A 124 -1.06 13.93 5.52
C LEU A 124 -2.39 13.38 6.06
N VAL A 125 -2.88 12.28 5.51
CA VAL A 125 -4.09 11.58 6.01
C VAL A 125 -3.90 11.15 7.46
N VAL A 126 -2.74 10.60 7.83
CA VAL A 126 -2.42 10.23 9.22
C VAL A 126 -2.51 11.45 10.15
N VAL A 127 -1.91 12.57 9.77
CA VAL A 127 -1.94 13.80 10.58
C VAL A 127 -3.38 14.31 10.76
N LEU A 128 -4.17 14.30 9.68
CA LEU A 128 -5.56 14.75 9.70
C LEU A 128 -6.46 13.83 10.55
N LEU A 129 -6.27 12.51 10.46
CA LEU A 129 -6.98 11.54 11.29
C LEU A 129 -6.56 11.61 12.77
N ALA A 130 -5.27 11.80 13.04
CA ALA A 130 -4.75 11.89 14.41
C ALA A 130 -5.21 13.17 15.09
N SER A 131 -5.25 14.29 14.36
CA SER A 131 -5.71 15.60 14.88
C SER A 131 -7.23 15.74 14.99
N GLY A 132 -8.00 14.76 14.56
CA GLY A 132 -9.46 14.82 14.55
C GLY A 132 -10.06 15.79 13.53
N LYS A 133 -9.25 16.29 12.58
CA LYS A 133 -9.71 17.19 11.52
C LYS A 133 -10.50 16.48 10.42
N ILE A 134 -10.31 15.16 10.31
CA ILE A 134 -11.12 14.29 9.46
C ILE A 134 -11.78 13.28 10.40
N GLU A 135 -13.10 13.27 10.40
CA GLU A 135 -13.89 12.20 11.01
C GLU A 135 -14.13 11.11 9.97
N MET A 136 -14.20 9.87 10.44
CA MET A 136 -14.61 8.78 9.58
C MET A 136 -16.13 8.88 9.42
N GLU A 137 -16.62 9.10 8.18
CA GLU A 137 -18.05 9.02 7.90
C GLU A 137 -18.58 7.67 8.37
N THR A 138 -19.47 7.70 9.32
CA THR A 138 -20.29 6.58 9.77
C THR A 138 -21.50 6.51 8.81
N ASN A 139 -21.36 5.70 7.76
CA ASN A 139 -22.53 5.32 6.94
C ASN A 139 -22.88 3.86 7.20
#